data_a26b13bbb3387a8162b0eb60701af136
#
_entry.id   a26b13bbb3387a8162b0eb60701af136
#
_cell.length_a   1.000
_cell.length_b   1.000
_cell.length_c   1.000
_cell.angle_alpha   90.00
_cell.angle_beta   90.00
_cell.angle_gamma   90.00
#
_symmetry.space_group_name_H-M   'P 1'
#
loop_
_entity.id
_entity.type
_entity.pdbx_description
1 polymer ?
#
loop_
_entity_poly.entity_id
_entity_poly.type
_entity_poly.pdbx_seq_one_letter_code
_entity_poly.pdbx_strand_id
1 'polypeptide(L)'
;DIKKSNSKSHVVLLTSSHYFDLMNRCPYVDEVLVDRRLPRWNLIYLYKLKKKLNVYNFTNVFDLQNSRRTKFYSKYILSLPKWSSTETILEPGQLKSDFDEEPILKRMEIQLQKSGIKTKNVNKSNLNWAVDSIKNITKNYFDGRYILIFPFCSTKLIEKKWPHYSILISQLKAKYSTRYEIAVAPGPGEIKESKLLNAHIILDQEKVLRLNQLISLIKNASFVVANDTGPAHICAHLNKPGLVLFGSHTSAHKVSIESEKFKPISVKDLKLLKTETVMDEIKKVLY
;
A
#
# COMPACT_ATOMS: atom_id res chain seq x y z
N ASP A 1 3.49 7.35 -15.28
CA ASP A 1 2.98 7.32 -16.67
C ASP A 1 2.24 8.61 -17.03
N ILE A 2 1.29 9.13 -16.21
CA ILE A 2 0.55 10.37 -16.47
C ILE A 2 1.52 11.53 -16.76
N LYS A 3 2.44 11.84 -15.85
CA LYS A 3 3.42 12.91 -16.01
C LYS A 3 4.35 12.70 -17.21
N LYS A 4 4.77 11.46 -17.48
CA LYS A 4 5.63 11.13 -18.61
C LYS A 4 4.91 11.21 -19.96
N SER A 5 3.63 10.89 -20.01
CA SER A 5 2.83 10.99 -21.25
C SER A 5 2.59 12.43 -21.67
N ASN A 6 2.61 13.35 -20.71
CA ASN A 6 2.49 14.79 -20.97
C ASN A 6 3.38 15.59 -20.01
N SER A 7 4.65 15.69 -20.37
CA SER A 7 5.68 16.30 -19.51
C SER A 7 5.44 17.79 -19.21
N LYS A 8 4.72 18.50 -20.09
CA LYS A 8 4.37 19.92 -19.95
C LYS A 8 3.14 20.14 -19.06
N SER A 9 2.35 19.09 -18.78
CA SER A 9 1.18 19.24 -17.92
C SER A 9 1.56 19.47 -16.47
N HIS A 10 0.84 20.35 -15.81
CA HIS A 10 0.87 20.51 -14.36
C HIS A 10 0.01 19.43 -13.71
N VAL A 11 0.63 18.52 -12.98
CA VAL A 11 -0.02 17.36 -12.34
C VAL A 11 -0.28 17.66 -10.88
N VAL A 12 -1.56 17.80 -10.53
CA VAL A 12 -2.02 18.03 -9.16
C VAL A 12 -2.60 16.72 -8.61
N LEU A 13 -2.12 16.29 -7.46
CA LEU A 13 -2.64 15.11 -6.77
C LEU A 13 -3.58 15.52 -5.63
N LEU A 14 -4.83 15.10 -5.68
CA LEU A 14 -5.75 15.19 -4.55
C LEU A 14 -5.69 13.90 -3.73
N THR A 15 -5.25 13.99 -2.48
CA THR A 15 -5.11 12.84 -1.59
C THR A 15 -5.52 13.15 -0.16
N SER A 16 -5.59 12.15 0.72
CA SER A 16 -5.85 12.37 2.14
C SER A 16 -4.60 12.87 2.88
N SER A 17 -4.79 13.51 4.03
CA SER A 17 -3.69 14.03 4.86
C SER A 17 -2.64 12.97 5.22
N HIS A 18 -3.07 11.71 5.36
CA HIS A 18 -2.17 10.58 5.68
C HIS A 18 -1.06 10.35 4.65
N TYR A 19 -1.32 10.67 3.37
CA TYR A 19 -0.35 10.47 2.28
C TYR A 19 0.34 11.77 1.85
N PHE A 20 0.01 12.91 2.45
CA PHE A 20 0.50 14.21 2.03
C PHE A 20 2.03 14.29 2.03
N ASP A 21 2.67 13.98 3.18
CA ASP A 21 4.12 14.08 3.33
C ASP A 21 4.88 13.17 2.36
N LEU A 22 4.36 11.96 2.13
CA LEU A 22 4.93 11.05 1.16
C LEU A 22 4.80 11.59 -0.25
N MET A 23 3.58 11.97 -0.66
CA MET A 23 3.29 12.34 -2.04
C MET A 23 3.86 13.70 -2.42
N ASN A 24 4.08 14.60 -1.46
CA ASN A 24 4.76 15.87 -1.68
C ASN A 24 6.24 15.71 -2.09
N ARG A 25 6.80 14.53 -1.95
CA ARG A 25 8.16 14.16 -2.38
C ARG A 25 8.16 13.43 -3.74
N CYS A 26 6.98 13.13 -4.29
CA CYS A 26 6.85 12.36 -5.50
C CYS A 26 7.30 13.17 -6.73
N PRO A 27 8.32 12.76 -7.48
CA PRO A 27 8.85 13.55 -8.61
C PRO A 27 7.91 13.58 -9.83
N TYR A 28 6.78 12.89 -9.76
CA TYR A 28 5.79 12.82 -10.83
C TYR A 28 4.53 13.63 -10.54
N VAL A 29 4.53 14.39 -9.44
CA VAL A 29 3.44 15.25 -8.99
C VAL A 29 4.03 16.65 -8.77
N ASP A 30 3.43 17.65 -9.38
CA ASP A 30 3.90 19.04 -9.24
C ASP A 30 3.31 19.69 -7.99
N GLU A 31 2.10 19.30 -7.60
CA GLU A 31 1.45 19.83 -6.40
C GLU A 31 0.55 18.77 -5.73
N VAL A 32 0.51 18.80 -4.40
CA VAL A 32 -0.34 17.89 -3.61
C VAL A 32 -1.40 18.69 -2.85
N LEU A 33 -2.65 18.32 -3.05
CA LEU A 33 -3.79 18.90 -2.34
C LEU A 33 -4.38 17.89 -1.37
N VAL A 34 -4.72 18.36 -0.17
CA VAL A 34 -5.33 17.51 0.85
C VAL A 34 -6.85 17.58 0.78
N ASP A 35 -7.47 16.43 0.58
CA ASP A 35 -8.87 16.17 0.85
C ASP A 35 -9.03 15.67 2.30
N ARG A 36 -9.61 16.47 3.17
CA ARG A 36 -9.88 16.13 4.58
C ARG A 36 -10.96 15.05 4.72
N ARG A 37 -11.62 14.69 3.64
CA ARG A 37 -12.67 13.67 3.57
C ARG A 37 -13.80 13.84 4.59
N LEU A 38 -14.15 15.10 4.92
CA LEU A 38 -15.27 15.37 5.81
C LEU A 38 -16.59 14.83 5.19
N PRO A 39 -17.62 14.58 6.00
CA PRO A 39 -18.89 14.07 5.52
C PRO A 39 -19.48 14.93 4.40
N ARG A 40 -20.18 14.28 3.45
CA ARG A 40 -20.74 14.97 2.26
C ARG A 40 -21.87 15.95 2.56
N TRP A 41 -22.43 15.92 3.74
CA TRP A 41 -23.38 16.93 4.22
C TRP A 41 -22.72 18.20 4.75
N ASN A 42 -21.38 18.24 4.92
CA ASN A 42 -20.65 19.46 5.27
C ASN A 42 -20.49 20.36 4.02
N LEU A 43 -21.52 21.14 3.72
CA LEU A 43 -21.57 21.97 2.51
C LEU A 43 -20.48 23.04 2.49
N ILE A 44 -20.13 23.60 3.64
CA ILE A 44 -19.04 24.61 3.75
C ILE A 44 -17.71 24.00 3.30
N TYR A 45 -17.42 22.79 3.75
CA TYR A 45 -16.23 22.07 3.33
C TYR A 45 -16.23 21.78 1.81
N LEU A 46 -17.36 21.29 1.28
CA LEU A 46 -17.49 21.00 -0.14
C LEU A 46 -17.34 22.25 -0.99
N TYR A 47 -17.93 23.37 -0.58
CA TYR A 47 -17.77 24.66 -1.25
C TYR A 47 -16.31 25.10 -1.28
N LYS A 48 -15.60 25.04 -0.12
CA LYS A 48 -14.17 25.37 -0.03
C LYS A 48 -13.33 24.46 -0.91
N LEU A 49 -13.61 23.15 -0.94
CA LEU A 49 -12.93 22.19 -1.79
C LEU A 49 -13.15 22.51 -3.28
N LYS A 50 -14.40 22.78 -3.68
CA LYS A 50 -14.76 23.17 -5.05
C LYS A 50 -14.02 24.45 -5.46
N LYS A 51 -14.05 25.48 -4.63
CA LYS A 51 -13.33 26.73 -4.90
C LYS A 51 -11.83 26.51 -5.07
N LYS A 52 -11.23 25.70 -4.19
CA LYS A 52 -9.80 25.34 -4.25
C LYS A 52 -9.44 24.62 -5.54
N LEU A 53 -10.26 23.65 -5.99
CA LEU A 53 -9.99 22.87 -7.19
C LEU A 53 -10.23 23.64 -8.49
N ASN A 54 -11.24 24.50 -8.53
CA ASN A 54 -11.59 25.25 -9.75
C ASN A 54 -10.53 26.30 -10.16
N VAL A 55 -9.65 26.70 -9.26
CA VAL A 55 -8.54 27.62 -9.58
C VAL A 55 -7.61 27.05 -10.66
N TYR A 56 -7.47 25.74 -10.71
CA TYR A 56 -6.52 25.05 -11.61
C TYR A 56 -7.03 24.87 -13.04
N ASN A 57 -8.31 25.07 -13.31
CA ASN A 57 -8.90 24.88 -14.65
C ASN A 57 -8.48 23.53 -15.27
N PHE A 58 -8.64 22.43 -14.55
CA PHE A 58 -8.23 21.10 -15.00
C PHE A 58 -8.88 20.74 -16.33
N THR A 59 -8.10 20.20 -17.26
CA THR A 59 -8.57 19.62 -18.51
C THR A 59 -8.95 18.15 -18.36
N ASN A 60 -8.18 17.40 -17.58
CA ASN A 60 -8.39 15.97 -17.34
C ASN A 60 -8.30 15.64 -15.85
N VAL A 61 -9.10 14.68 -15.42
CA VAL A 61 -9.03 14.07 -14.08
C VAL A 61 -8.90 12.56 -14.23
N PHE A 62 -7.91 11.97 -13.60
CA PHE A 62 -7.70 10.52 -13.54
C PHE A 62 -8.10 10.02 -12.16
N ASP A 63 -9.30 9.45 -12.04
CA ASP A 63 -9.79 8.87 -10.78
C ASP A 63 -9.29 7.44 -10.63
N LEU A 64 -8.11 7.26 -10.05
CA LEU A 64 -7.54 5.94 -9.78
C LEU A 64 -8.10 5.29 -8.50
N GLN A 65 -8.88 6.04 -7.70
CA GLN A 65 -9.54 5.50 -6.52
C GLN A 65 -10.88 4.83 -6.84
N ASN A 66 -11.60 5.32 -7.85
CA ASN A 66 -12.89 4.78 -8.32
C ASN A 66 -13.92 4.56 -7.20
N SER A 67 -14.00 5.51 -6.26
CA SER A 67 -14.86 5.41 -5.07
C SER A 67 -16.17 6.15 -5.23
N ARG A 68 -17.19 5.80 -4.39
CA ARG A 68 -18.43 6.56 -4.30
C ARG A 68 -18.22 8.04 -3.99
N ARG A 69 -17.10 8.40 -3.34
CA ARG A 69 -16.76 9.79 -3.04
C ARG A 69 -16.24 10.52 -4.27
N THR A 70 -15.33 9.91 -5.01
CA THR A 70 -14.78 10.50 -6.24
C THR A 70 -15.84 10.62 -7.33
N LYS A 71 -16.75 9.65 -7.43
CA LYS A 71 -17.95 9.76 -8.28
C LYS A 71 -18.83 10.94 -7.88
N PHE A 72 -19.00 11.22 -6.60
CA PHE A 72 -19.70 12.42 -6.13
C PHE A 72 -18.94 13.69 -6.54
N TYR A 73 -17.60 13.69 -6.47
CA TYR A 73 -16.79 14.83 -6.89
C TYR A 73 -16.89 15.12 -8.39
N SER A 74 -16.90 14.11 -9.23
CA SER A 74 -17.07 14.29 -10.67
C SER A 74 -18.39 14.96 -11.03
N LYS A 75 -19.45 14.67 -10.27
CA LYS A 75 -20.79 15.21 -10.53
C LYS A 75 -20.99 16.63 -9.96
N TYR A 76 -20.48 16.91 -8.75
CA TYR A 76 -20.90 18.13 -8.01
C TYR A 76 -19.75 19.10 -7.68
N ILE A 77 -18.51 18.63 -7.68
CA ILE A 77 -17.37 19.44 -7.26
C ILE A 77 -16.57 19.91 -8.48
N LEU A 78 -16.27 19.00 -9.41
CA LEU A 78 -15.39 19.24 -10.55
C LEU A 78 -15.99 18.59 -11.81
N SER A 79 -17.06 19.17 -12.34
CA SER A 79 -17.85 18.61 -13.44
C SER A 79 -17.37 18.98 -14.86
N LEU A 80 -16.51 20.01 -14.97
CA LEU A 80 -16.07 20.52 -16.28
C LEU A 80 -14.98 19.67 -16.97
N PRO A 81 -13.95 19.16 -16.26
CA PRO A 81 -12.87 18.43 -16.92
C PRO A 81 -13.32 17.06 -17.40
N LYS A 82 -12.60 16.52 -18.37
CA LYS A 82 -12.76 15.13 -18.81
C LYS A 82 -12.32 14.17 -17.70
N TRP A 83 -13.23 13.32 -17.23
CA TRP A 83 -12.96 12.32 -16.20
C TRP A 83 -12.62 10.97 -16.80
N SER A 84 -11.53 10.38 -16.31
CA SER A 84 -11.17 8.99 -16.49
C SER A 84 -11.44 8.24 -15.19
N SER A 85 -12.36 7.32 -15.23
CA SER A 85 -12.73 6.42 -14.11
C SER A 85 -13.09 5.05 -14.67
N THR A 86 -13.23 4.04 -13.82
CA THR A 86 -13.71 2.73 -14.26
C THR A 86 -15.02 2.83 -15.04
N GLU A 87 -15.97 3.67 -14.60
CA GLU A 87 -17.27 3.79 -15.26
C GLU A 87 -17.20 4.48 -16.63
N THR A 88 -16.28 5.45 -16.80
CA THR A 88 -16.19 6.22 -18.04
C THR A 88 -15.45 5.51 -19.16
N ILE A 89 -14.80 4.40 -18.87
CA ILE A 89 -13.98 3.62 -19.81
C ILE A 89 -14.64 2.30 -20.24
N LEU A 90 -15.78 1.94 -19.65
CA LEU A 90 -16.51 0.72 -20.04
C LEU A 90 -17.00 0.83 -21.48
N GLU A 91 -16.94 -0.29 -22.20
CA GLU A 91 -17.55 -0.38 -23.55
C GLU A 91 -19.08 -0.47 -23.41
N PRO A 92 -19.83 -0.09 -24.45
CA PRO A 92 -21.26 -0.28 -24.49
C PRO A 92 -21.64 -1.74 -24.18
N GLY A 93 -22.49 -1.95 -23.15
CA GLY A 93 -22.90 -3.28 -22.71
C GLY A 93 -21.93 -4.00 -21.76
N GLN A 94 -20.74 -3.49 -21.52
CA GLN A 94 -19.80 -4.06 -20.53
C GLN A 94 -20.27 -3.75 -19.11
N LEU A 95 -20.41 -4.78 -18.27
CA LEU A 95 -20.75 -4.62 -16.86
C LEU A 95 -19.49 -4.23 -16.06
N LYS A 96 -19.70 -3.31 -15.11
CA LYS A 96 -18.63 -2.94 -14.17
C LYS A 96 -18.16 -4.13 -13.33
N SER A 97 -19.07 -5.04 -12.95
CA SER A 97 -18.74 -6.26 -12.20
C SER A 97 -17.67 -7.09 -12.90
N ASP A 98 -17.80 -7.27 -14.24
CA ASP A 98 -16.89 -8.08 -15.01
C ASP A 98 -15.51 -7.40 -15.11
N PHE A 99 -15.51 -6.08 -15.29
CA PHE A 99 -14.26 -5.31 -15.26
C PHE A 99 -13.59 -5.35 -13.89
N ASP A 100 -14.35 -5.39 -12.78
CA ASP A 100 -13.85 -5.46 -11.43
C ASP A 100 -13.24 -6.84 -11.07
N GLU A 101 -13.44 -7.89 -11.89
CA GLU A 101 -12.73 -9.16 -11.76
C GLU A 101 -11.26 -9.09 -12.19
N GLU A 102 -10.91 -8.16 -13.06
CA GLU A 102 -9.50 -7.92 -13.43
C GLU A 102 -8.65 -7.47 -12.23
N PRO A 103 -7.35 -7.84 -12.19
CA PRO A 103 -6.42 -7.37 -11.16
C PRO A 103 -6.35 -5.84 -11.07
N ILE A 104 -6.18 -5.30 -9.87
CA ILE A 104 -6.22 -3.85 -9.62
C ILE A 104 -5.28 -3.06 -10.54
N LEU A 105 -4.02 -3.49 -10.67
CA LEU A 105 -3.05 -2.80 -11.53
C LEU A 105 -3.43 -2.91 -13.01
N LYS A 106 -4.02 -4.02 -13.44
CA LYS A 106 -4.52 -4.20 -14.81
C LYS A 106 -5.68 -3.26 -15.10
N ARG A 107 -6.61 -3.11 -14.17
CA ARG A 107 -7.72 -2.13 -14.29
C ARG A 107 -7.20 -0.70 -14.42
N MET A 108 -6.22 -0.32 -13.59
CA MET A 108 -5.59 1.01 -13.67
C MET A 108 -4.87 1.20 -15.01
N GLU A 109 -4.18 0.17 -15.50
CA GLU A 109 -3.51 0.21 -16.79
C GLU A 109 -4.51 0.44 -17.95
N ILE A 110 -5.58 -0.37 -18.01
CA ILE A 110 -6.64 -0.25 -19.01
C ILE A 110 -7.29 1.13 -18.95
N GLN A 111 -7.62 1.61 -17.74
CA GLN A 111 -8.19 2.93 -17.54
C GLN A 111 -7.30 4.04 -18.12
N LEU A 112 -6.01 4.01 -17.82
CA LEU A 112 -5.06 4.99 -18.30
C LEU A 112 -4.90 4.91 -19.84
N GLN A 113 -4.77 3.71 -20.40
CA GLN A 113 -4.64 3.49 -21.85
C GLN A 113 -5.85 4.01 -22.63
N LYS A 114 -7.06 3.67 -22.18
CA LYS A 114 -8.31 4.18 -22.78
C LYS A 114 -8.46 5.71 -22.66
N SER A 115 -7.73 6.31 -21.74
CA SER A 115 -7.66 7.76 -21.56
C SER A 115 -6.48 8.43 -22.31
N GLY A 116 -5.80 7.69 -23.19
CA GLY A 116 -4.70 8.20 -24.01
C GLY A 116 -3.33 8.25 -23.32
N ILE A 117 -3.19 7.64 -22.16
CA ILE A 117 -1.91 7.59 -21.43
C ILE A 117 -1.11 6.36 -21.86
N LYS A 118 0.15 6.56 -22.25
CA LYS A 118 1.08 5.46 -22.53
C LYS A 118 1.54 4.83 -21.20
N THR A 119 1.15 3.58 -20.94
CA THR A 119 1.50 2.86 -19.72
C THR A 119 2.73 1.99 -19.94
N LYS A 120 3.79 2.24 -19.18
CA LYS A 120 5.05 1.47 -19.20
C LYS A 120 5.54 1.09 -17.80
N ASN A 121 4.99 1.72 -16.77
CA ASN A 121 5.52 1.63 -15.41
C ASN A 121 4.48 1.14 -14.38
N VAL A 122 3.30 0.71 -14.79
CA VAL A 122 2.23 0.27 -13.87
C VAL A 122 2.72 -0.87 -12.96
N ASN A 123 3.46 -1.82 -13.55
CA ASN A 123 4.03 -2.98 -12.81
C ASN A 123 5.50 -2.77 -12.41
N LYS A 124 6.06 -1.58 -12.62
CA LYS A 124 7.48 -1.26 -12.36
C LYS A 124 7.61 0.00 -11.53
N SER A 125 6.96 0.00 -10.35
CA SER A 125 7.03 1.16 -9.46
C SER A 125 8.45 1.38 -8.94
N ASN A 126 8.94 2.62 -9.03
CA ASN A 126 10.18 3.04 -8.41
C ASN A 126 9.85 3.87 -7.16
N LEU A 127 10.13 3.32 -5.99
CA LEU A 127 9.92 3.97 -4.70
C LEU A 127 11.20 4.58 -4.10
N ASN A 128 12.28 4.72 -4.88
CA ASN A 128 13.54 5.27 -4.35
C ASN A 128 13.40 6.71 -3.85
N TRP A 129 12.52 7.50 -4.46
CA TRP A 129 12.21 8.86 -4.03
C TRP A 129 11.49 8.93 -2.66
N ALA A 130 10.87 7.84 -2.24
CA ALA A 130 10.09 7.73 -1.00
C ALA A 130 10.95 7.30 0.20
N VAL A 131 12.22 6.99 0.00
CA VAL A 131 13.11 6.41 1.01
C VAL A 131 13.78 7.50 1.83
N ASP A 132 13.80 7.34 3.15
CA ASP A 132 14.60 8.12 4.09
C ASP A 132 15.71 7.27 4.73
N SER A 133 16.65 7.91 5.40
CA SER A 133 17.56 7.19 6.27
C SER A 133 16.82 6.67 7.50
N ILE A 134 16.81 5.35 7.69
CA ILE A 134 16.21 4.69 8.85
C ILE A 134 17.25 4.32 9.92
N LYS A 135 18.54 4.51 9.64
CA LYS A 135 19.66 4.11 10.51
C LYS A 135 19.54 4.68 11.93
N ASN A 136 19.16 5.96 12.06
CA ASN A 136 19.02 6.61 13.36
C ASN A 136 17.92 5.99 14.23
N ILE A 137 16.95 5.31 13.61
CA ILE A 137 15.87 4.61 14.32
C ILE A 137 16.32 3.18 14.62
N THR A 138 16.77 2.44 13.60
CA THR A 138 17.10 1.01 13.76
C THR A 138 18.27 0.77 14.72
N LYS A 139 19.28 1.64 14.75
CA LYS A 139 20.42 1.53 15.69
C LYS A 139 20.02 1.48 17.17
N ASN A 140 18.85 1.95 17.53
CA ASN A 140 18.33 1.88 18.90
C ASN A 140 17.81 0.48 19.25
N TYR A 141 17.70 -0.42 18.29
CA TYR A 141 17.15 -1.75 18.43
C TYR A 141 18.16 -2.83 18.06
N PHE A 142 18.91 -2.64 16.97
CA PHE A 142 19.92 -3.58 16.47
C PHE A 142 20.83 -2.94 15.41
N ASP A 143 22.02 -3.54 15.26
CA ASP A 143 22.95 -3.28 14.18
C ASP A 143 23.06 -4.56 13.33
N GLY A 144 22.41 -4.60 12.17
CA GLY A 144 22.54 -5.77 11.33
C GLY A 144 21.32 -6.10 10.49
N ARG A 145 21.29 -7.36 10.06
CA ARG A 145 20.22 -7.90 9.22
C ARG A 145 18.98 -8.23 10.06
N TYR A 146 17.80 -8.01 9.50
CA TYR A 146 16.56 -8.33 10.19
C TYR A 146 15.49 -8.91 9.27
N ILE A 147 14.62 -9.71 9.88
CA ILE A 147 13.36 -10.17 9.31
C ILE A 147 12.26 -9.29 9.87
N LEU A 148 11.46 -8.73 8.98
CA LEU A 148 10.39 -7.79 9.35
C LEU A 148 9.03 -8.48 9.28
N ILE A 149 8.25 -8.36 10.34
CA ILE A 149 6.96 -9.02 10.49
C ILE A 149 5.85 -7.98 10.56
N PHE A 150 4.77 -8.17 9.81
CA PHE A 150 3.54 -7.36 9.85
C PHE A 150 2.35 -8.24 10.27
N PRO A 151 2.16 -8.46 11.58
CA PRO A 151 1.21 -9.44 12.11
C PRO A 151 -0.21 -8.92 12.25
N PHE A 152 -0.43 -7.62 12.06
CA PHE A 152 -1.69 -6.96 12.32
C PHE A 152 -2.49 -6.71 11.04
N CYS A 153 -3.77 -6.41 11.21
CA CYS A 153 -4.67 -5.97 10.15
C CYS A 153 -5.74 -5.03 10.74
N SER A 154 -6.54 -4.42 9.88
CA SER A 154 -7.70 -3.63 10.33
C SER A 154 -8.65 -4.49 11.18
N THR A 155 -9.15 -3.93 12.28
CA THR A 155 -10.14 -4.59 13.15
C THR A 155 -11.45 -4.93 12.43
N LYS A 156 -11.72 -4.26 11.30
CA LYS A 156 -12.89 -4.54 10.44
C LYS A 156 -12.69 -5.74 9.51
N LEU A 157 -11.48 -6.25 9.39
CA LEU A 157 -11.08 -7.31 8.47
C LEU A 157 -10.23 -8.35 9.22
N ILE A 158 -10.74 -8.80 10.38
CA ILE A 158 -10.01 -9.71 11.27
C ILE A 158 -9.70 -11.07 10.62
N GLU A 159 -10.47 -11.45 9.61
CA GLU A 159 -10.23 -12.65 8.79
C GLU A 159 -8.90 -12.62 8.03
N LYS A 160 -8.29 -11.44 7.87
CA LYS A 160 -6.95 -11.26 7.30
C LYS A 160 -5.83 -11.53 8.30
N LYS A 161 -6.13 -11.67 9.58
CA LYS A 161 -5.12 -11.85 10.64
C LYS A 161 -4.78 -13.33 10.80
N TRP A 162 -3.53 -13.68 10.49
CA TRP A 162 -3.00 -14.99 10.85
C TRP A 162 -2.69 -15.05 12.35
N PRO A 163 -3.19 -16.02 13.12
CA PRO A 163 -3.07 -15.99 14.58
C PRO A 163 -1.72 -16.50 15.12
N HIS A 164 -0.88 -17.13 14.31
CA HIS A 164 0.29 -17.87 14.77
C HIS A 164 1.61 -17.09 14.70
N TYR A 165 1.57 -15.75 14.59
CA TYR A 165 2.79 -14.94 14.50
C TYR A 165 3.70 -15.04 15.72
N SER A 166 3.16 -15.17 16.95
CA SER A 166 3.98 -15.35 18.15
C SER A 166 4.81 -16.62 18.10
N ILE A 167 4.23 -17.71 17.59
CA ILE A 167 4.92 -19.00 17.40
C ILE A 167 5.98 -18.86 16.31
N LEU A 168 5.63 -18.26 15.17
CA LEU A 168 6.58 -18.00 14.08
C LEU A 168 7.79 -17.19 14.57
N ILE A 169 7.56 -16.11 15.31
CA ILE A 169 8.64 -15.26 15.86
C ILE A 169 9.57 -16.08 16.77
N SER A 170 9.02 -16.93 17.63
CA SER A 170 9.82 -17.81 18.49
C SER A 170 10.65 -18.80 17.68
N GLN A 171 10.08 -19.41 16.65
CA GLN A 171 10.79 -20.33 15.75
C GLN A 171 11.89 -19.62 14.94
N LEU A 172 11.60 -18.39 14.44
CA LEU A 172 12.60 -17.59 13.72
C LEU A 172 13.78 -17.21 14.63
N LYS A 173 13.52 -16.79 15.88
CA LYS A 173 14.58 -16.52 16.85
C LYS A 173 15.41 -17.75 17.15
N ALA A 174 14.77 -18.88 17.44
CA ALA A 174 15.48 -20.11 17.73
C ALA A 174 16.42 -20.53 16.59
N LYS A 175 16.01 -20.30 15.33
CA LYS A 175 16.75 -20.77 14.16
C LYS A 175 17.76 -19.74 13.62
N TYR A 176 17.45 -18.46 13.67
CA TYR A 176 18.15 -17.43 12.91
C TYR A 176 18.76 -16.28 13.74
N SER A 177 18.62 -16.29 15.10
CA SER A 177 19.08 -15.19 15.96
C SER A 177 20.56 -14.85 15.85
N THR A 178 21.40 -15.75 15.38
CA THR A 178 22.82 -15.48 15.12
C THR A 178 23.08 -14.64 13.85
N ARG A 179 22.08 -14.49 12.97
CA ARG A 179 22.22 -13.84 11.67
C ARG A 179 21.19 -12.72 11.44
N TYR A 180 20.05 -12.82 12.07
CA TYR A 180 18.92 -11.90 11.83
C TYR A 180 18.23 -11.54 13.14
N GLU A 181 17.98 -10.27 13.30
CA GLU A 181 17.06 -9.78 14.31
C GLU A 181 15.60 -9.91 13.81
N ILE A 182 14.65 -10.05 14.73
CA ILE A 182 13.23 -10.11 14.39
C ILE A 182 12.57 -8.81 14.81
N ALA A 183 12.03 -8.11 13.83
CA ALA A 183 11.43 -6.80 14.00
C ALA A 183 9.95 -6.77 13.62
N VAL A 184 9.18 -5.96 14.30
CA VAL A 184 7.77 -5.64 14.02
C VAL A 184 7.64 -4.13 13.91
N ALA A 185 6.95 -3.64 12.88
CA ALA A 185 6.59 -2.24 12.75
C ALA A 185 5.07 -2.09 12.85
N PRO A 186 4.54 -1.67 14.01
CA PRO A 186 3.10 -1.53 14.20
C PRO A 186 2.55 -0.30 13.46
N GLY A 187 1.29 -0.40 13.03
CA GLY A 187 0.49 0.72 12.57
C GLY A 187 -0.19 1.49 13.72
N PRO A 188 -0.95 2.54 13.38
CA PRO A 188 -1.72 3.29 14.36
C PRO A 188 -2.68 2.38 15.16
N GLY A 189 -2.62 2.44 16.49
CA GLY A 189 -3.44 1.63 17.40
C GLY A 189 -2.89 0.22 17.70
N GLU A 190 -1.80 -0.22 17.06
CA GLU A 190 -1.25 -1.57 17.20
C GLU A 190 -0.09 -1.67 18.19
N ILE A 191 0.44 -0.54 18.71
CA ILE A 191 1.62 -0.50 19.58
C ILE A 191 1.42 -1.37 20.85
N LYS A 192 0.24 -1.27 21.48
CA LYS A 192 -0.04 -2.03 22.72
C LYS A 192 0.00 -3.54 22.47
N GLU A 193 -0.60 -4.00 21.39
CA GLU A 193 -0.62 -5.41 21.02
C GLU A 193 0.77 -5.89 20.55
N SER A 194 1.53 -5.04 19.84
CA SER A 194 2.87 -5.41 19.38
C SER A 194 3.85 -5.67 20.52
N LYS A 195 3.71 -4.99 21.67
CA LYS A 195 4.54 -5.21 22.87
C LYS A 195 4.38 -6.61 23.48
N LEU A 196 3.34 -7.35 23.09
CA LEU A 196 3.15 -8.74 23.52
C LEU A 196 3.97 -9.73 22.69
N LEU A 197 4.54 -9.28 21.55
CA LEU A 197 5.36 -10.10 20.69
C LEU A 197 6.82 -10.09 21.15
N ASN A 198 7.47 -11.23 21.14
CA ASN A 198 8.89 -11.34 21.47
C ASN A 198 9.75 -10.90 20.27
N ALA A 199 9.69 -9.63 19.88
CA ALA A 199 10.40 -9.04 18.75
C ALA A 199 10.80 -7.59 19.07
N HIS A 200 11.71 -7.01 18.28
CA HIS A 200 12.00 -5.57 18.33
C HIS A 200 10.83 -4.78 17.76
N ILE A 201 10.21 -3.95 18.56
CA ILE A 201 9.08 -3.11 18.12
C ILE A 201 9.62 -1.77 17.66
N ILE A 202 9.64 -1.57 16.34
CA ILE A 202 10.30 -0.41 15.72
C ILE A 202 9.37 0.80 15.76
N LEU A 203 9.76 1.80 16.50
CA LEU A 203 9.06 3.07 16.69
C LEU A 203 10.01 4.23 16.47
N ASP A 204 9.51 5.38 16.06
CA ASP A 204 10.23 6.65 16.02
C ASP A 204 9.76 7.50 17.20
N GLN A 205 10.60 7.68 18.23
CA GLN A 205 10.25 8.41 19.47
C GLN A 205 8.90 7.95 20.06
N GLU A 206 8.75 6.63 20.25
CA GLU A 206 7.54 5.97 20.77
C GLU A 206 6.29 6.09 19.88
N LYS A 207 6.40 6.64 18.68
CA LYS A 207 5.32 6.75 17.71
C LYS A 207 5.52 5.75 16.57
N VAL A 208 4.41 5.38 15.93
CA VAL A 208 4.46 4.59 14.70
C VAL A 208 5.27 5.31 13.62
N LEU A 209 5.96 4.54 12.80
CA LEU A 209 6.75 5.09 11.70
C LEU A 209 5.88 5.88 10.71
N ARG A 210 6.40 6.98 10.22
CA ARG A 210 5.84 7.66 9.04
C ARG A 210 5.99 6.76 7.82
N LEU A 211 5.16 6.96 6.80
CA LEU A 211 5.10 6.06 5.65
C LEU A 211 6.45 5.96 4.91
N ASN A 212 7.17 7.04 4.75
CA ASN A 212 8.52 7.05 4.16
C ASN A 212 9.56 6.29 5.01
N GLN A 213 9.47 6.37 6.35
CA GLN A 213 10.30 5.58 7.25
C GLN A 213 9.96 4.08 7.16
N LEU A 214 8.66 3.75 7.08
CA LEU A 214 8.19 2.39 6.88
C LEU A 214 8.67 1.80 5.54
N ILE A 215 8.59 2.57 4.45
CA ILE A 215 9.12 2.18 3.14
C ILE A 215 10.63 1.89 3.26
N SER A 216 11.36 2.73 3.98
CA SER A 216 12.80 2.56 4.20
C SER A 216 13.11 1.33 5.05
N LEU A 217 12.34 1.09 6.11
CA LEU A 217 12.49 -0.11 6.92
C LEU A 217 12.24 -1.38 6.09
N ILE A 218 11.16 -1.41 5.31
CA ILE A 218 10.88 -2.53 4.40
C ILE A 218 12.00 -2.71 3.38
N LYS A 219 12.48 -1.62 2.76
CA LYS A 219 13.54 -1.67 1.76
C LYS A 219 14.83 -2.31 2.30
N ASN A 220 15.17 -2.07 3.56
CA ASN A 220 16.39 -2.59 4.20
C ASN A 220 16.19 -3.97 4.86
N ALA A 221 14.97 -4.46 5.02
CA ALA A 221 14.73 -5.79 5.57
C ALA A 221 15.35 -6.88 4.68
N SER A 222 15.85 -7.94 5.28
CA SER A 222 16.35 -9.13 4.54
C SER A 222 15.21 -9.99 4.03
N PHE A 223 14.15 -10.09 4.83
CA PHE A 223 12.94 -10.85 4.50
C PHE A 223 11.73 -10.23 5.18
N VAL A 224 10.55 -10.39 4.60
CA VAL A 224 9.30 -9.87 5.16
C VAL A 224 8.25 -10.97 5.23
N VAL A 225 7.50 -11.05 6.35
CA VAL A 225 6.26 -11.83 6.44
C VAL A 225 5.11 -10.91 6.83
N ALA A 226 4.04 -10.92 6.06
CA ALA A 226 2.93 -10.00 6.26
C ALA A 226 1.55 -10.64 6.02
N ASN A 227 0.53 -10.13 6.67
CA ASN A 227 -0.85 -10.30 6.23
C ASN A 227 -1.13 -9.42 4.99
N ASP A 228 -2.24 -9.66 4.27
CA ASP A 228 -2.72 -8.81 3.18
C ASP A 228 -3.14 -7.42 3.70
N THR A 229 -2.16 -6.52 3.79
CA THR A 229 -2.30 -5.15 4.34
C THR A 229 -1.42 -4.16 3.58
N GLY A 230 -1.55 -2.87 3.89
CA GLY A 230 -0.76 -1.81 3.24
C GLY A 230 0.75 -2.07 3.16
N PRO A 231 1.42 -2.47 4.26
CA PRO A 231 2.83 -2.84 4.22
C PRO A 231 3.19 -3.94 3.23
N ALA A 232 2.32 -4.95 3.05
CA ALA A 232 2.55 -6.02 2.09
C ALA A 232 2.56 -5.51 0.64
N HIS A 233 1.70 -4.55 0.29
CA HIS A 233 1.74 -3.90 -1.03
C HIS A 233 3.06 -3.15 -1.25
N ILE A 234 3.58 -2.48 -0.22
CA ILE A 234 4.90 -1.81 -0.29
C ILE A 234 6.00 -2.84 -0.55
N CYS A 235 5.96 -4.01 0.14
CA CYS A 235 6.92 -5.10 -0.07
C CYS A 235 6.90 -5.59 -1.52
N ALA A 236 5.71 -5.81 -2.09
CA ALA A 236 5.55 -6.24 -3.47
C ALA A 236 6.13 -5.21 -4.45
N HIS A 237 5.81 -3.92 -4.29
CA HIS A 237 6.32 -2.85 -5.14
C HIS A 237 7.84 -2.62 -5.01
N LEU A 238 8.43 -2.96 -3.87
CA LEU A 238 9.88 -2.96 -3.67
C LEU A 238 10.56 -4.27 -4.12
N ASN A 239 9.78 -5.24 -4.58
CA ASN A 239 10.24 -6.60 -4.91
C ASN A 239 11.08 -7.22 -3.80
N LYS A 240 10.63 -7.07 -2.53
CA LYS A 240 11.35 -7.59 -1.36
C LYS A 240 11.20 -9.10 -1.24
N PRO A 241 12.25 -9.83 -0.88
CA PRO A 241 12.09 -11.22 -0.48
C PRO A 241 11.10 -11.34 0.68
N GLY A 242 10.11 -12.19 0.53
CA GLY A 242 9.12 -12.35 1.59
C GLY A 242 7.87 -13.12 1.21
N LEU A 243 6.97 -13.20 2.18
CA LEU A 243 5.70 -13.92 2.09
C LEU A 243 4.54 -13.01 2.48
N VAL A 244 3.45 -13.14 1.77
CA VAL A 244 2.15 -12.56 2.16
C VAL A 244 1.13 -13.67 2.36
N LEU A 245 0.39 -13.62 3.47
CA LEU A 245 -0.54 -14.66 3.88
C LEU A 245 -1.97 -14.26 3.52
N PHE A 246 -2.65 -15.11 2.74
CA PHE A 246 -4.01 -14.92 2.28
C PHE A 246 -4.96 -15.98 2.82
N GLY A 247 -6.09 -15.55 3.34
CA GLY A 247 -7.28 -16.38 3.51
C GLY A 247 -8.20 -16.29 2.28
N SER A 248 -9.45 -16.74 2.42
CA SER A 248 -10.46 -16.72 1.34
C SER A 248 -11.07 -15.35 1.02
N HIS A 249 -10.70 -14.30 1.78
CA HIS A 249 -11.28 -12.95 1.63
C HIS A 249 -10.96 -12.29 0.28
N THR A 250 -9.81 -12.63 -0.33
CA THR A 250 -9.39 -12.19 -1.66
C THR A 250 -8.23 -13.05 -2.16
N SER A 251 -7.68 -12.77 -3.33
CA SER A 251 -6.49 -13.44 -3.86
C SER A 251 -5.36 -12.46 -4.13
N ALA A 252 -4.12 -12.94 -4.04
CA ALA A 252 -2.93 -12.17 -4.36
C ALA A 252 -2.96 -11.62 -5.79
N HIS A 253 -3.48 -12.40 -6.74
CA HIS A 253 -3.68 -11.99 -8.13
C HIS A 253 -4.63 -10.80 -8.23
N LYS A 254 -5.82 -10.88 -7.62
CA LYS A 254 -6.85 -9.82 -7.68
C LYS A 254 -6.34 -8.49 -7.12
N VAL A 255 -5.56 -8.52 -6.04
CA VAL A 255 -4.99 -7.30 -5.44
C VAL A 255 -3.62 -6.91 -6.01
N SER A 256 -3.11 -7.65 -6.99
CA SER A 256 -1.83 -7.39 -7.67
C SER A 256 -0.63 -7.24 -6.71
N ILE A 257 -0.54 -8.12 -5.70
CA ILE A 257 0.49 -8.03 -4.66
C ILE A 257 1.65 -9.01 -4.89
N GLU A 258 1.50 -9.98 -5.78
CA GLU A 258 2.56 -10.93 -6.09
C GLU A 258 3.66 -10.28 -6.92
N SER A 259 4.91 -10.52 -6.54
CA SER A 259 6.09 -10.12 -7.31
C SER A 259 7.08 -11.30 -7.43
N GLU A 260 8.18 -11.09 -8.14
CA GLU A 260 9.20 -12.12 -8.32
C GLU A 260 9.72 -12.69 -6.99
N LYS A 261 9.93 -11.82 -5.99
CA LYS A 261 10.53 -12.19 -4.70
C LYS A 261 9.54 -12.18 -3.53
N PHE A 262 8.34 -11.60 -3.71
CA PHE A 262 7.32 -11.53 -2.67
C PHE A 262 6.17 -12.46 -3.03
N LYS A 263 6.09 -13.61 -2.35
CA LYS A 263 5.24 -14.73 -2.73
C LYS A 263 4.02 -14.87 -1.81
N PRO A 264 2.84 -15.18 -2.35
CA PRO A 264 1.67 -15.46 -1.54
C PRO A 264 1.67 -16.91 -1.03
N ILE A 265 1.19 -17.09 0.21
CA ILE A 265 0.67 -18.36 0.70
C ILE A 265 -0.83 -18.18 0.84
N SER A 266 -1.60 -18.93 0.05
CA SER A 266 -3.05 -18.83 0.03
C SER A 266 -3.69 -20.09 0.61
N VAL A 267 -4.58 -19.92 1.58
CA VAL A 267 -5.34 -20.97 2.23
C VAL A 267 -6.80 -20.59 2.37
N LYS A 268 -7.70 -21.54 2.59
CA LYS A 268 -9.13 -21.23 2.81
C LYS A 268 -9.36 -20.49 4.13
N ASP A 269 -8.65 -20.87 5.18
CA ASP A 269 -8.73 -20.25 6.51
C ASP A 269 -7.32 -20.08 7.06
N LEU A 270 -6.92 -18.84 7.36
CA LEU A 270 -5.62 -18.53 7.93
C LEU A 270 -5.38 -19.20 9.29
N LYS A 271 -6.43 -19.50 10.05
CA LYS A 271 -6.30 -20.22 11.32
C LYS A 271 -5.73 -21.65 11.13
N LEU A 272 -5.94 -22.25 9.96
CA LEU A 272 -5.45 -23.58 9.63
C LEU A 272 -4.04 -23.58 9.01
N LEU A 273 -3.50 -22.41 8.65
CA LEU A 273 -2.14 -22.31 8.12
C LEU A 273 -1.13 -22.56 9.24
N LYS A 274 -0.41 -23.67 9.14
CA LYS A 274 0.60 -24.07 10.13
C LYS A 274 1.86 -23.22 10.02
N THR A 275 2.53 -23.00 11.14
CA THR A 275 3.82 -22.27 11.19
C THR A 275 4.93 -22.99 10.45
N GLU A 276 4.91 -24.33 10.43
CA GLU A 276 5.88 -25.15 9.71
C GLU A 276 5.85 -24.87 8.21
N THR A 277 4.65 -24.72 7.62
CA THR A 277 4.49 -24.37 6.20
C THR A 277 5.14 -23.01 5.90
N VAL A 278 4.91 -22.01 6.75
CA VAL A 278 5.52 -20.69 6.59
C VAL A 278 7.03 -20.73 6.77
N MET A 279 7.50 -21.48 7.78
CA MET A 279 8.94 -21.68 8.03
C MET A 279 9.65 -22.38 6.86
N ASP A 280 9.00 -23.34 6.22
CA ASP A 280 9.59 -24.07 5.10
C ASP A 280 9.77 -23.16 3.87
N GLU A 281 8.82 -22.27 3.61
CA GLU A 281 8.97 -21.25 2.56
C GLU A 281 10.09 -20.24 2.91
N ILE A 282 10.21 -19.83 4.18
CA ILE A 282 11.29 -18.95 4.63
C ILE A 282 12.67 -19.59 4.43
N LYS A 283 12.80 -20.89 4.75
CA LYS A 283 14.04 -21.66 4.60
C LYS A 283 14.55 -21.72 3.15
N LYS A 284 13.66 -21.64 2.16
CA LYS A 284 14.05 -21.64 0.73
C LYS A 284 14.82 -20.39 0.33
N VAL A 285 14.71 -19.32 1.11
CA VAL A 285 15.28 -18.00 0.79
C VAL A 285 16.38 -17.59 1.78
N LEU A 286 16.21 -17.92 3.06
CA LEU A 286 17.18 -17.59 4.12
C LEU A 286 18.05 -18.81 4.42
N TYR A 287 19.32 -18.70 4.07
CA TYR A 287 20.37 -19.71 4.32
C TYR A 287 21.11 -19.43 5.62
#